data_d0c14868987ba31f0053fb340621307b
#
_entry.id   d0c14868987ba31f0053fb340621307b
#
_cell.length_a   1.000
_cell.length_b   1.000
_cell.length_c   1.000
_cell.angle_alpha   90.00
_cell.angle_beta   90.00
_cell.angle_gamma   90.00
#
_symmetry.space_group_name_H-M   'P 1'
#
loop_
_entity.id
_entity.type
_entity.pdbx_description
1 polymer ?
#
loop_
_entity_poly.entity_id
_entity_poly.type
_entity_poly.pdbx_seq_one_letter_code
_entity_poly.pdbx_strand_id
1 'polypeptide(L)'
;MANTVTIKVDADTKKAEQNVKGMGAKFQTAMKGVAVAAGGLTLAAGAAAKLGQEYQEATNTIAAGTGATGEQLEGLTQSFRDVWKEVPQDAAAVSAAIADVNTEMGLEGDALEDVTRAFLDVSRAMGEEAGPMIKSVADSMIAFGVPASETRSQLDKLTAVSQAVGVPMSSLADTVVKFGPQLATMGLSLDESTALIGNMEAAGLDAGKMMPGLNTAIKKLASEGVTDMSVGLQDAIANIQNAATDTEALGLATDLFGAGAGIRFKDAIDKGAFALDDLLAAMEGSEGKVADLGAATLTMSDKFDIMKNRAKEALAPIGNFATALGPIAIVAPAIATGI
;
A
#
# COMPACT_ATOMS: atom_id res chain seq x y z
N MET A 1 -21.72 -19.59 43.89
CA MET A 1 -20.77 -20.61 43.39
C MET A 1 -20.20 -20.03 42.10
N ALA A 2 -18.95 -19.60 42.16
CA ALA A 2 -18.27 -19.02 40.97
C ALA A 2 -17.75 -20.16 40.08
N ASN A 3 -18.22 -20.23 38.84
CA ASN A 3 -17.71 -21.16 37.85
C ASN A 3 -16.36 -20.66 37.36
N THR A 4 -15.30 -21.29 37.81
CA THR A 4 -13.94 -21.03 37.27
C THR A 4 -13.72 -21.90 36.03
N VAL A 5 -13.65 -21.26 34.85
CA VAL A 5 -13.26 -21.93 33.62
C VAL A 5 -11.73 -21.93 33.56
N THR A 6 -11.12 -23.08 33.72
CA THR A 6 -9.68 -23.26 33.59
C THR A 6 -9.38 -23.62 32.14
N ILE A 7 -8.83 -22.68 31.36
CA ILE A 7 -8.31 -22.95 30.01
C ILE A 7 -6.89 -23.51 30.17
N LYS A 8 -6.69 -24.82 29.90
CA LYS A 8 -5.37 -25.40 29.74
C LYS A 8 -4.83 -25.00 28.34
N VAL A 9 -3.85 -24.10 28.30
CA VAL A 9 -3.06 -23.86 27.10
C VAL A 9 -1.96 -24.91 27.05
N ASP A 10 -2.16 -25.95 26.23
CA ASP A 10 -1.10 -26.93 25.91
C ASP A 10 -0.16 -26.26 24.91
N ALA A 11 0.80 -25.49 25.40
CA ALA A 11 1.84 -24.90 24.56
C ALA A 11 2.84 -26.02 24.21
N ASP A 12 2.98 -26.31 22.93
CA ASP A 12 4.01 -27.22 22.41
C ASP A 12 5.40 -26.59 22.68
N THR A 13 5.90 -26.82 23.89
CA THR A 13 7.15 -26.25 24.39
C THR A 13 8.35 -26.62 23.54
N LYS A 14 8.34 -27.80 22.88
CA LYS A 14 9.42 -28.22 21.95
C LYS A 14 9.45 -27.35 20.69
N LYS A 15 8.29 -26.99 20.15
CA LYS A 15 8.19 -26.12 18.99
C LYS A 15 8.56 -24.67 19.34
N ALA A 16 8.18 -24.20 20.54
CA ALA A 16 8.59 -22.91 21.07
C ALA A 16 10.11 -22.86 21.31
N GLU A 17 10.72 -23.88 21.89
CA GLU A 17 12.17 -23.96 22.06
C GLU A 17 12.96 -24.02 20.74
N GLN A 18 12.45 -24.75 19.72
CA GLN A 18 13.06 -24.78 18.40
C GLN A 18 12.96 -23.42 17.70
N ASN A 19 11.84 -22.74 17.84
CA ASN A 19 11.67 -21.39 17.30
C ASN A 19 12.60 -20.38 18.00
N VAL A 20 12.74 -20.44 19.31
CA VAL A 20 13.68 -19.60 20.08
C VAL A 20 15.14 -19.88 19.72
N LYS A 21 15.53 -21.14 19.55
CA LYS A 21 16.89 -21.51 19.06
C LYS A 21 17.12 -21.06 17.63
N GLY A 22 16.12 -21.20 16.75
CA GLY A 22 16.16 -20.70 15.37
C GLY A 22 16.25 -19.16 15.31
N MET A 23 15.55 -18.46 16.19
CA MET A 23 15.65 -17.00 16.33
C MET A 23 17.03 -16.55 16.82
N GLY A 24 17.61 -17.24 17.82
CA GLY A 24 18.96 -16.95 18.29
C GLY A 24 20.02 -17.10 17.20
N ALA A 25 19.91 -18.13 16.36
CA ALA A 25 20.82 -18.34 15.23
C ALA A 25 20.62 -17.27 14.14
N LYS A 26 19.38 -16.87 13.84
CA LYS A 26 19.09 -15.77 12.90
C LYS A 26 19.58 -14.43 13.44
N PHE A 27 19.41 -14.16 14.73
CA PHE A 27 19.95 -12.98 15.39
C PHE A 27 21.48 -12.94 15.32
N GLN A 28 22.16 -14.05 15.65
CA GLN A 28 23.61 -14.12 15.51
C GLN A 28 24.08 -13.96 14.06
N THR A 29 23.31 -14.45 13.08
CA THR A 29 23.64 -14.27 11.68
C THR A 29 23.38 -12.84 11.21
N ALA A 30 22.29 -12.21 11.65
CA ALA A 30 21.98 -10.83 11.37
C ALA A 30 22.98 -9.87 12.01
N MET A 31 23.51 -10.23 13.20
CA MET A 31 24.51 -9.47 13.95
C MET A 31 25.95 -9.88 13.61
N LYS A 32 26.16 -10.73 12.58
CA LYS A 32 27.53 -11.05 12.13
C LYS A 32 28.26 -9.75 11.74
N GLY A 33 29.32 -9.47 12.47
CA GLY A 33 30.14 -8.26 12.28
C GLY A 33 29.77 -7.10 13.17
N VAL A 34 28.69 -7.22 13.99
CA VAL A 34 28.34 -6.25 15.04
C VAL A 34 28.74 -6.84 16.38
N ALA A 35 29.58 -6.15 17.14
CA ALA A 35 29.95 -6.52 18.51
C ALA A 35 29.44 -5.43 19.47
N VAL A 36 28.90 -5.86 20.61
CA VAL A 36 28.55 -4.97 21.73
C VAL A 36 29.72 -5.02 22.69
N ALA A 37 30.55 -3.97 22.70
CA ALA A 37 31.56 -3.76 23.73
C ALA A 37 30.99 -2.92 24.87
N ALA A 38 31.61 -2.98 26.03
CA ALA A 38 31.18 -2.22 27.21
C ALA A 38 31.09 -0.71 26.89
N GLY A 39 29.88 -0.23 26.61
CA GLY A 39 29.58 1.17 26.32
C GLY A 39 29.29 1.55 24.87
N GLY A 40 29.20 0.58 23.91
CA GLY A 40 28.85 0.90 22.51
C GLY A 40 28.76 -0.30 21.57
N LEU A 41 28.12 -0.07 20.41
CA LEU A 41 28.09 -1.00 19.28
C LEU A 41 29.35 -0.80 18.42
N THR A 42 30.05 -1.89 18.10
CA THR A 42 31.20 -1.87 17.17
C THR A 42 30.92 -2.76 15.97
N LEU A 43 31.31 -2.32 14.78
CA LEU A 43 31.24 -3.10 13.55
C LEU A 43 32.61 -3.70 13.21
N ALA A 44 32.62 -4.96 12.75
CA ALA A 44 33.78 -5.44 12.01
C ALA A 44 33.96 -4.64 10.71
N ALA A 45 35.19 -4.39 10.31
CA ALA A 45 35.52 -3.53 9.17
C ALA A 45 34.76 -3.89 7.88
N GLY A 46 34.59 -5.19 7.58
CA GLY A 46 33.82 -5.65 6.42
C GLY A 46 32.32 -5.39 6.53
N ALA A 47 31.74 -5.40 7.74
CA ALA A 47 30.33 -5.07 7.95
C ALA A 47 30.08 -3.58 7.83
N ALA A 48 31.04 -2.73 8.30
CA ALA A 48 30.98 -1.28 8.12
C ALA A 48 31.03 -0.89 6.64
N ALA A 49 31.94 -1.50 5.87
CA ALA A 49 32.04 -1.24 4.43
C ALA A 49 30.75 -1.65 3.69
N LYS A 50 30.17 -2.80 4.01
CA LYS A 50 28.91 -3.26 3.43
C LYS A 50 27.75 -2.31 3.76
N LEU A 51 27.66 -1.85 4.99
CA LEU A 51 26.65 -0.88 5.40
C LEU A 51 26.79 0.43 4.63
N GLY A 52 28.03 0.94 4.48
CA GLY A 52 28.28 2.13 3.67
C GLY A 52 27.87 1.95 2.19
N GLN A 53 28.07 0.75 1.62
CA GLN A 53 27.58 0.43 0.27
C GLN A 53 26.05 0.44 0.19
N GLU A 54 25.35 -0.18 1.14
CA GLU A 54 23.87 -0.17 1.19
C GLU A 54 23.31 1.27 1.21
N TYR A 55 23.94 2.18 1.97
CA TYR A 55 23.58 3.60 1.98
C TYR A 55 23.87 4.32 0.68
N GLN A 56 25.03 4.06 0.09
CA GLN A 56 25.40 4.65 -1.19
C GLN A 56 24.44 4.19 -2.30
N GLU A 57 24.11 2.90 -2.36
CA GLU A 57 23.17 2.35 -3.30
C GLU A 57 21.77 2.94 -3.12
N ALA A 58 21.29 3.07 -1.87
CA ALA A 58 20.01 3.71 -1.56
C ALA A 58 19.99 5.17 -2.01
N THR A 59 21.04 5.95 -1.70
CA THR A 59 21.16 7.35 -2.14
C THR A 59 21.19 7.46 -3.66
N ASN A 60 21.91 6.57 -4.34
CA ASN A 60 21.96 6.54 -5.81
C ASN A 60 20.57 6.18 -6.40
N THR A 61 19.84 5.25 -5.81
CA THR A 61 18.48 4.89 -6.23
C THR A 61 17.55 6.10 -6.12
N ILE A 62 17.58 6.81 -5.00
CA ILE A 62 16.79 8.03 -4.79
C ILE A 62 17.18 9.11 -5.82
N ALA A 63 18.47 9.38 -5.98
CA ALA A 63 18.96 10.37 -6.95
C ALA A 63 18.56 10.02 -8.39
N ALA A 64 18.67 8.75 -8.77
CA ALA A 64 18.30 8.30 -10.11
C ALA A 64 16.79 8.36 -10.37
N GLY A 65 15.97 8.00 -9.37
CA GLY A 65 14.51 8.00 -9.49
C GLY A 65 13.91 9.41 -9.49
N THR A 66 14.47 10.31 -8.66
CA THR A 66 13.90 11.66 -8.45
C THR A 66 14.60 12.76 -9.26
N GLY A 67 15.85 12.53 -9.67
CA GLY A 67 16.71 13.58 -10.21
C GLY A 67 17.21 14.59 -9.16
N ALA A 68 16.95 14.36 -7.87
CA ALA A 68 17.33 15.25 -6.77
C ALA A 68 18.85 15.34 -6.59
N THR A 69 19.32 16.52 -6.21
CA THR A 69 20.73 16.80 -5.90
C THR A 69 20.84 17.76 -4.72
N GLY A 70 22.02 17.88 -4.10
CA GLY A 70 22.27 18.81 -2.99
C GLY A 70 21.31 18.61 -1.81
N GLU A 71 20.78 19.69 -1.27
CA GLU A 71 19.92 19.68 -0.08
C GLU A 71 18.64 18.83 -0.26
N GLN A 72 18.06 18.82 -1.46
CA GLN A 72 16.87 17.98 -1.73
C GLN A 72 17.23 16.49 -1.61
N LEU A 73 18.35 16.06 -2.19
CA LEU A 73 18.79 14.68 -2.08
C LEU A 73 19.14 14.30 -0.63
N GLU A 74 19.73 15.23 0.12
CA GLU A 74 20.01 15.03 1.55
C GLU A 74 18.70 14.83 2.34
N GLY A 75 17.68 15.66 2.08
CA GLY A 75 16.34 15.52 2.69
C GLY A 75 15.70 14.18 2.39
N LEU A 76 15.67 13.76 1.11
CA LEU A 76 15.11 12.48 0.70
C LEU A 76 15.90 11.29 1.27
N THR A 77 17.23 11.40 1.36
CA THR A 77 18.08 10.39 2.00
C THR A 77 17.81 10.32 3.51
N GLN A 78 17.52 11.45 4.16
CA GLN A 78 17.11 11.44 5.56
C GLN A 78 15.75 10.74 5.74
N SER A 79 14.75 11.05 4.92
CA SER A 79 13.45 10.36 4.95
C SER A 79 13.59 8.85 4.70
N PHE A 80 14.48 8.44 3.77
CA PHE A 80 14.81 7.02 3.61
C PHE A 80 15.30 6.39 4.92
N ARG A 81 16.22 7.03 5.63
CA ARG A 81 16.77 6.54 6.91
C ARG A 81 15.70 6.43 7.99
N ASP A 82 14.83 7.43 8.06
CA ASP A 82 13.76 7.49 9.05
C ASP A 82 12.68 6.42 8.80
N VAL A 83 12.34 6.13 7.55
CA VAL A 83 11.46 5.02 7.19
C VAL A 83 12.15 3.67 7.42
N TRP A 84 13.40 3.50 6.94
CA TRP A 84 14.07 2.20 6.96
C TRP A 84 14.26 1.60 8.36
N LYS A 85 14.48 2.43 9.38
CA LYS A 85 14.59 1.97 10.79
C LYS A 85 13.25 1.47 11.37
N GLU A 86 12.12 1.71 10.71
CA GLU A 86 10.78 1.41 11.21
C GLU A 86 10.10 0.26 10.46
N VAL A 87 10.57 -0.08 9.27
CA VAL A 87 9.99 -1.12 8.41
C VAL A 87 10.90 -2.34 8.27
N PRO A 88 10.34 -3.55 8.00
CA PRO A 88 11.13 -4.77 7.85
C PRO A 88 11.83 -4.89 6.49
N GLN A 89 11.42 -4.10 5.48
CA GLN A 89 11.96 -4.15 4.14
C GLN A 89 13.44 -3.75 4.12
N ASP A 90 14.16 -4.19 3.12
CA ASP A 90 15.57 -3.85 2.92
C ASP A 90 15.76 -2.42 2.39
N ALA A 91 17.01 -1.96 2.36
CA ALA A 91 17.35 -0.61 1.93
C ALA A 91 16.95 -0.35 0.46
N ALA A 92 17.02 -1.36 -0.41
CA ALA A 92 16.67 -1.21 -1.82
C ALA A 92 15.17 -0.97 -2.00
N ALA A 93 14.32 -1.76 -1.34
CA ALA A 93 12.88 -1.59 -1.39
C ALA A 93 12.43 -0.22 -0.82
N VAL A 94 13.02 0.19 0.32
CA VAL A 94 12.64 1.47 0.94
C VAL A 94 13.12 2.66 0.11
N SER A 95 14.33 2.64 -0.43
CA SER A 95 14.85 3.73 -1.27
C SER A 95 14.07 3.87 -2.58
N ALA A 96 13.66 2.76 -3.18
CA ALA A 96 12.78 2.78 -4.36
C ALA A 96 11.41 3.39 -4.01
N ALA A 97 10.78 2.96 -2.91
CA ALA A 97 9.49 3.50 -2.50
C ALA A 97 9.55 5.00 -2.16
N ILE A 98 10.61 5.48 -1.50
CA ILE A 98 10.86 6.92 -1.28
C ILE A 98 10.93 7.68 -2.60
N ALA A 99 11.68 7.15 -3.58
CA ALA A 99 11.81 7.78 -4.89
C ALA A 99 10.46 7.81 -5.62
N ASP A 100 9.73 6.70 -5.62
CA ASP A 100 8.44 6.57 -6.30
C ASP A 100 7.40 7.52 -5.69
N VAL A 101 7.25 7.56 -4.36
CA VAL A 101 6.29 8.46 -3.68
C VAL A 101 6.65 9.93 -3.92
N ASN A 102 7.94 10.29 -3.83
CA ASN A 102 8.36 11.66 -4.14
C ASN A 102 8.06 12.03 -5.60
N THR A 103 8.37 11.14 -6.56
CA THR A 103 8.20 11.42 -7.99
C THR A 103 6.74 11.45 -8.40
N GLU A 104 5.93 10.50 -7.95
CA GLU A 104 4.54 10.37 -8.38
C GLU A 104 3.60 11.34 -7.64
N MET A 105 3.93 11.73 -6.40
CA MET A 105 3.03 12.52 -5.53
C MET A 105 3.63 13.87 -5.10
N GLY A 106 4.92 14.10 -5.31
CA GLY A 106 5.60 15.34 -4.92
C GLY A 106 5.70 15.54 -3.41
N LEU A 107 5.60 14.47 -2.61
CA LEU A 107 5.66 14.54 -1.14
C LEU A 107 7.11 14.62 -0.67
N GLU A 108 7.35 15.35 0.44
CA GLU A 108 8.64 15.51 1.11
C GLU A 108 8.47 15.45 2.62
N GLY A 109 9.56 15.20 3.37
CA GLY A 109 9.60 15.19 4.84
C GLY A 109 8.61 14.20 5.46
N ASP A 110 7.98 14.59 6.57
CA ASP A 110 7.11 13.72 7.37
C ASP A 110 5.96 13.11 6.55
N ALA A 111 5.40 13.85 5.60
CA ALA A 111 4.33 13.36 4.73
C ALA A 111 4.81 12.25 3.77
N LEU A 112 6.01 12.43 3.21
CA LEU A 112 6.67 11.40 2.39
C LEU A 112 6.93 10.13 3.23
N GLU A 113 7.44 10.28 4.43
CA GLU A 113 7.76 9.16 5.33
C GLU A 113 6.52 8.37 5.72
N ASP A 114 5.45 9.06 6.12
CA ASP A 114 4.21 8.42 6.55
C ASP A 114 3.54 7.67 5.40
N VAL A 115 3.45 8.29 4.22
CA VAL A 115 2.87 7.67 3.03
C VAL A 115 3.73 6.49 2.55
N THR A 116 5.06 6.63 2.54
CA THR A 116 5.95 5.54 2.15
C THR A 116 5.82 4.33 3.07
N ARG A 117 5.79 4.55 4.41
CA ARG A 117 5.53 3.47 5.38
C ARG A 117 4.20 2.79 5.10
N ALA A 118 3.17 3.55 4.83
CA ALA A 118 1.84 3.02 4.54
C ALA A 118 1.84 2.11 3.29
N PHE A 119 2.47 2.54 2.20
CA PHE A 119 2.60 1.71 1.00
C PHE A 119 3.40 0.43 1.26
N LEU A 120 4.50 0.52 2.00
CA LEU A 120 5.33 -0.63 2.35
C LEU A 120 4.58 -1.64 3.25
N ASP A 121 3.75 -1.15 4.18
CA ASP A 121 2.91 -2.00 5.04
C ASP A 121 1.81 -2.71 4.23
N VAL A 122 1.12 -2.00 3.35
CA VAL A 122 0.09 -2.59 2.47
C VAL A 122 0.73 -3.60 1.52
N SER A 123 1.83 -3.23 0.86
CA SER A 123 2.61 -4.11 -0.03
C SER A 123 2.97 -5.43 0.66
N ARG A 124 3.53 -5.36 1.87
CA ARG A 124 3.87 -6.53 2.68
C ARG A 124 2.64 -7.34 3.08
N ALA A 125 1.59 -6.68 3.54
CA ALA A 125 0.40 -7.34 4.08
C ALA A 125 -0.45 -8.00 2.99
N MET A 126 -0.52 -7.41 1.80
CA MET A 126 -1.30 -7.92 0.67
C MET A 126 -0.46 -8.75 -0.31
N GLY A 127 0.87 -8.73 -0.19
CA GLY A 127 1.78 -9.43 -1.09
C GLY A 127 1.86 -8.81 -2.49
N GLU A 128 1.62 -7.49 -2.58
CA GLU A 128 1.72 -6.73 -3.82
C GLU A 128 3.05 -5.95 -3.89
N GLU A 129 3.53 -5.63 -5.09
CA GLU A 129 4.73 -4.80 -5.27
C GLU A 129 4.42 -3.31 -4.99
N ALA A 130 5.28 -2.64 -4.21
CA ALA A 130 5.04 -1.26 -3.79
C ALA A 130 5.06 -0.26 -4.97
N GLY A 131 6.05 -0.35 -5.87
CA GLY A 131 6.21 0.61 -6.97
C GLY A 131 4.98 0.71 -7.88
N PRO A 132 4.50 -0.39 -8.51
CA PRO A 132 3.25 -0.38 -9.27
C PRO A 132 2.06 0.15 -8.48
N MET A 133 1.92 -0.23 -7.20
CA MET A 133 0.83 0.23 -6.34
C MET A 133 0.90 1.75 -6.11
N ILE A 134 2.06 2.30 -5.79
CA ILE A 134 2.27 3.74 -5.63
C ILE A 134 1.81 4.48 -6.88
N LYS A 135 2.27 4.01 -8.05
CA LYS A 135 1.92 4.63 -9.34
C LYS A 135 0.41 4.57 -9.59
N SER A 136 -0.22 3.42 -9.48
CA SER A 136 -1.66 3.25 -9.76
C SER A 136 -2.51 4.11 -8.83
N VAL A 137 -2.16 4.19 -7.54
CA VAL A 137 -2.86 5.05 -6.58
C VAL A 137 -2.67 6.53 -6.93
N ALA A 138 -1.44 6.97 -7.22
CA ALA A 138 -1.16 8.35 -7.62
C ALA A 138 -1.94 8.73 -8.90
N ASP A 139 -1.89 7.90 -9.93
CA ASP A 139 -2.61 8.11 -11.18
C ASP A 139 -4.12 8.19 -10.96
N SER A 140 -4.69 7.36 -10.06
CA SER A 140 -6.12 7.41 -9.73
C SER A 140 -6.50 8.73 -9.04
N MET A 141 -5.69 9.20 -8.10
CA MET A 141 -5.89 10.49 -7.43
C MET A 141 -5.80 11.66 -8.41
N ILE A 142 -4.81 11.64 -9.32
CA ILE A 142 -4.65 12.66 -10.35
C ILE A 142 -5.87 12.68 -11.28
N ALA A 143 -6.37 11.52 -11.71
CA ALA A 143 -7.52 11.43 -12.61
C ALA A 143 -8.79 12.06 -12.04
N PHE A 144 -8.93 12.11 -10.72
CA PHE A 144 -10.07 12.72 -10.01
C PHE A 144 -9.74 14.05 -9.34
N GLY A 145 -8.54 14.59 -9.51
CA GLY A 145 -8.11 15.85 -8.91
C GLY A 145 -7.98 15.81 -7.39
N VAL A 146 -7.72 14.63 -6.81
CA VAL A 146 -7.52 14.47 -5.37
C VAL A 146 -6.08 14.87 -5.02
N PRO A 147 -5.88 15.78 -4.05
CA PRO A 147 -4.54 16.26 -3.73
C PRO A 147 -3.69 15.20 -3.02
N ALA A 148 -2.37 15.25 -3.24
CA ALA A 148 -1.41 14.32 -2.64
C ALA A 148 -1.44 14.30 -1.09
N SER A 149 -1.89 15.38 -0.45
CA SER A 149 -2.08 15.42 1.01
C SER A 149 -3.14 14.45 1.53
N GLU A 150 -4.01 13.93 0.65
CA GLU A 150 -5.04 12.96 1.00
C GLU A 150 -4.61 11.50 0.73
N THR A 151 -3.38 11.27 0.25
CA THR A 151 -2.91 9.92 -0.12
C THR A 151 -3.09 8.91 1.02
N ARG A 152 -2.79 9.30 2.26
CA ARG A 152 -2.96 8.41 3.41
C ARG A 152 -4.40 7.95 3.58
N SER A 153 -5.34 8.90 3.52
CA SER A 153 -6.78 8.61 3.60
C SER A 153 -7.24 7.74 2.44
N GLN A 154 -6.76 8.00 1.21
CA GLN A 154 -7.10 7.20 0.04
C GLN A 154 -6.56 5.77 0.13
N LEU A 155 -5.35 5.57 0.68
CA LEU A 155 -4.82 4.24 0.96
C LEU A 155 -5.68 3.46 1.96
N ASP A 156 -6.14 4.10 3.03
CA ASP A 156 -7.03 3.48 4.01
C ASP A 156 -8.34 3.04 3.34
N LYS A 157 -8.95 3.90 2.50
CA LYS A 157 -10.18 3.62 1.76
C LYS A 157 -9.99 2.49 0.73
N LEU A 158 -8.94 2.56 -0.10
CA LEU A 158 -8.62 1.52 -1.08
C LEU A 158 -8.35 0.17 -0.40
N THR A 159 -7.65 0.19 0.76
CA THR A 159 -7.43 -1.01 1.57
C THR A 159 -8.75 -1.60 2.05
N ALA A 160 -9.68 -0.78 2.52
CA ALA A 160 -10.99 -1.23 2.98
C ALA A 160 -11.78 -1.89 1.85
N VAL A 161 -11.85 -1.26 0.67
CA VAL A 161 -12.54 -1.81 -0.51
C VAL A 161 -11.86 -3.09 -0.97
N SER A 162 -10.54 -3.09 -1.17
CA SER A 162 -9.77 -4.27 -1.59
C SER A 162 -10.01 -5.48 -0.69
N GLN A 163 -10.03 -5.28 0.63
CA GLN A 163 -10.34 -6.34 1.59
C GLN A 163 -11.81 -6.79 1.54
N ALA A 164 -12.74 -5.87 1.36
CA ALA A 164 -14.17 -6.18 1.32
C ALA A 164 -14.53 -7.00 0.06
N VAL A 165 -13.94 -6.66 -1.08
CA VAL A 165 -14.26 -7.30 -2.37
C VAL A 165 -13.31 -8.44 -2.74
N GLY A 166 -12.15 -8.57 -2.07
CA GLY A 166 -11.13 -9.59 -2.35
C GLY A 166 -10.36 -9.35 -3.66
N VAL A 167 -10.25 -8.10 -4.10
CA VAL A 167 -9.54 -7.69 -5.32
C VAL A 167 -8.24 -6.99 -4.92
N PRO A 168 -7.08 -7.28 -5.57
CA PRO A 168 -5.83 -6.58 -5.31
C PRO A 168 -5.97 -5.07 -5.47
N MET A 169 -5.33 -4.30 -4.57
CA MET A 169 -5.44 -2.84 -4.58
C MET A 169 -4.91 -2.22 -5.87
N SER A 170 -3.78 -2.72 -6.37
CA SER A 170 -3.21 -2.26 -7.65
C SER A 170 -4.17 -2.48 -8.82
N SER A 171 -4.80 -3.65 -8.91
CA SER A 171 -5.80 -3.96 -9.95
C SER A 171 -7.02 -3.04 -9.88
N LEU A 172 -7.51 -2.78 -8.64
CA LEU A 172 -8.62 -1.87 -8.41
C LEU A 172 -8.27 -0.45 -8.85
N ALA A 173 -7.12 0.07 -8.42
CA ALA A 173 -6.63 1.40 -8.79
C ALA A 173 -6.39 1.52 -10.29
N ASP A 174 -5.76 0.53 -10.95
CA ASP A 174 -5.54 0.52 -12.39
C ASP A 174 -6.86 0.58 -13.19
N THR A 175 -7.87 -0.15 -12.73
CA THR A 175 -9.19 -0.13 -13.37
C THR A 175 -9.87 1.23 -13.17
N VAL A 176 -9.71 1.83 -12.00
CA VAL A 176 -10.18 3.21 -11.72
C VAL A 176 -9.46 4.22 -12.61
N VAL A 177 -8.14 4.13 -12.76
CA VAL A 177 -7.35 4.98 -13.67
C VAL A 177 -7.86 4.86 -15.10
N LYS A 178 -8.04 3.64 -15.59
CA LYS A 178 -8.48 3.36 -16.96
C LYS A 178 -9.82 3.99 -17.30
N PHE A 179 -10.75 4.00 -16.36
CA PHE A 179 -12.12 4.52 -16.57
C PHE A 179 -12.37 5.86 -15.88
N GLY A 180 -11.40 6.35 -15.09
CA GLY A 180 -11.51 7.58 -14.31
C GLY A 180 -12.04 8.79 -15.08
N PRO A 181 -11.50 9.15 -16.26
CA PRO A 181 -12.02 10.28 -17.02
C PRO A 181 -13.50 10.15 -17.39
N GLN A 182 -13.97 8.93 -17.65
CA GLN A 182 -15.37 8.66 -17.95
C GLN A 182 -16.24 8.77 -16.70
N LEU A 183 -15.80 8.16 -15.60
CA LEU A 183 -16.49 8.17 -14.31
C LEU A 183 -16.58 9.58 -13.72
N ALA A 184 -15.48 10.34 -13.77
CA ALA A 184 -15.47 11.75 -13.37
C ALA A 184 -16.42 12.62 -14.22
N THR A 185 -16.51 12.36 -15.54
CA THR A 185 -17.47 13.04 -16.42
C THR A 185 -18.93 12.71 -16.05
N MET A 186 -19.15 11.55 -15.45
CA MET A 186 -20.43 11.14 -14.90
C MET A 186 -20.74 11.78 -13.54
N GLY A 187 -19.84 12.59 -13.01
CA GLY A 187 -19.96 13.24 -11.70
C GLY A 187 -19.63 12.33 -10.51
N LEU A 188 -19.09 11.13 -10.77
CA LEU A 188 -18.67 10.24 -9.70
C LEU A 188 -17.34 10.70 -9.11
N SER A 189 -17.26 10.68 -7.79
CA SER A 189 -16.01 10.88 -7.04
C SER A 189 -15.07 9.68 -7.20
N LEU A 190 -13.81 9.82 -6.72
CA LEU A 190 -12.88 8.70 -6.66
C LEU A 190 -13.42 7.55 -5.79
N ASP A 191 -14.01 7.89 -4.65
CA ASP A 191 -14.57 6.92 -3.71
C ASP A 191 -15.74 6.12 -4.35
N GLU A 192 -16.72 6.81 -4.94
CA GLU A 192 -17.84 6.17 -5.65
C GLU A 192 -17.39 5.33 -6.84
N SER A 193 -16.41 5.82 -7.59
CA SER A 193 -15.81 5.08 -8.71
C SER A 193 -15.10 3.81 -8.26
N THR A 194 -14.37 3.89 -7.15
CA THR A 194 -13.67 2.75 -6.54
C THR A 194 -14.66 1.72 -6.01
N ALA A 195 -15.73 2.16 -5.32
CA ALA A 195 -16.78 1.28 -4.83
C ALA A 195 -17.52 0.58 -5.98
N LEU A 196 -17.86 1.33 -7.04
CA LEU A 196 -18.53 0.79 -8.22
C LEU A 196 -17.69 -0.29 -8.91
N ILE A 197 -16.42 0.01 -9.17
CA ILE A 197 -15.50 -0.94 -9.82
C ILE A 197 -15.25 -2.15 -8.91
N GLY A 198 -15.05 -1.93 -7.62
CA GLY A 198 -14.87 -3.01 -6.64
C GLY A 198 -16.04 -3.98 -6.63
N ASN A 199 -17.28 -3.48 -6.57
CA ASN A 199 -18.48 -4.31 -6.64
C ASN A 199 -18.63 -5.04 -7.98
N MET A 200 -18.31 -4.38 -9.09
CA MET A 200 -18.34 -5.05 -10.41
C MET A 200 -17.34 -6.21 -10.46
N GLU A 201 -16.11 -6.01 -10.02
CA GLU A 201 -15.09 -7.06 -10.02
C GLU A 201 -15.43 -8.19 -9.04
N ALA A 202 -15.96 -7.87 -7.86
CA ALA A 202 -16.43 -8.87 -6.90
C ALA A 202 -17.60 -9.72 -7.48
N ALA A 203 -18.46 -9.11 -8.30
CA ALA A 203 -19.53 -9.83 -9.02
C ALA A 203 -19.02 -10.59 -10.25
N GLY A 204 -17.72 -10.58 -10.55
CA GLY A 204 -17.11 -11.21 -11.73
C GLY A 204 -17.45 -10.51 -13.04
N LEU A 205 -17.73 -9.21 -13.00
CA LEU A 205 -18.08 -8.40 -14.15
C LEU A 205 -16.84 -7.66 -14.66
N ASP A 206 -16.66 -7.67 -15.98
CA ASP A 206 -15.59 -6.92 -16.65
C ASP A 206 -16.02 -5.45 -16.81
N ALA A 207 -15.38 -4.55 -16.05
CA ALA A 207 -15.68 -3.12 -16.13
C ALA A 207 -15.61 -2.58 -17.56
N GLY A 208 -14.67 -3.07 -18.40
CA GLY A 208 -14.55 -2.67 -19.80
C GLY A 208 -15.78 -3.01 -20.65
N LYS A 209 -16.47 -4.09 -20.33
CA LYS A 209 -17.72 -4.48 -21.01
C LYS A 209 -18.94 -3.74 -20.48
N MET A 210 -18.85 -3.23 -19.24
CA MET A 210 -19.94 -2.47 -18.61
C MET A 210 -19.90 -0.98 -18.97
N MET A 211 -18.73 -0.38 -19.13
CA MET A 211 -18.58 1.05 -19.43
C MET A 211 -19.41 1.59 -20.61
N PRO A 212 -19.52 0.90 -21.77
CA PRO A 212 -20.36 1.40 -22.85
C PRO A 212 -21.84 1.55 -22.47
N GLY A 213 -22.35 0.63 -21.64
CA GLY A 213 -23.73 0.71 -21.14
C GLY A 213 -23.91 1.85 -20.14
N LEU A 214 -22.97 2.04 -19.21
CA LEU A 214 -22.97 3.18 -18.30
C LEU A 214 -22.96 4.50 -19.06
N ASN A 215 -22.11 4.65 -20.08
CA ASN A 215 -22.11 5.83 -20.94
C ASN A 215 -23.46 6.09 -21.62
N THR A 216 -24.18 5.01 -22.01
CA THR A 216 -25.51 5.11 -22.59
C THR A 216 -26.51 5.62 -21.55
N ALA A 217 -26.47 5.07 -20.34
CA ALA A 217 -27.34 5.49 -19.24
C ALA A 217 -27.14 6.96 -18.89
N ILE A 218 -25.89 7.41 -18.74
CA ILE A 218 -25.57 8.79 -18.44
C ILE A 218 -26.09 9.76 -19.51
N LYS A 219 -25.87 9.43 -20.80
CA LYS A 219 -26.40 10.25 -21.90
C LYS A 219 -27.92 10.36 -21.85
N LYS A 220 -28.59 9.25 -21.53
CA LYS A 220 -30.04 9.22 -21.41
C LYS A 220 -30.50 10.09 -20.24
N LEU A 221 -29.97 9.88 -19.04
CA LEU A 221 -30.30 10.65 -17.85
C LEU A 221 -30.05 12.16 -18.08
N ALA A 222 -28.92 12.52 -18.69
CA ALA A 222 -28.65 13.91 -19.05
C ALA A 222 -29.69 14.48 -20.03
N SER A 223 -30.16 13.69 -21.01
CA SER A 223 -31.20 14.11 -21.96
C SER A 223 -32.57 14.29 -21.30
N GLU A 224 -32.81 13.58 -20.19
CA GLU A 224 -34.01 13.70 -19.34
C GLU A 224 -33.92 14.84 -18.33
N GLY A 225 -32.79 15.57 -18.32
CA GLY A 225 -32.60 16.75 -17.46
C GLY A 225 -32.04 16.44 -16.07
N VAL A 226 -31.54 15.23 -15.85
CA VAL A 226 -30.86 14.86 -14.60
C VAL A 226 -29.52 15.61 -14.54
N THR A 227 -29.32 16.40 -13.47
CA THR A 227 -28.09 17.19 -13.25
C THR A 227 -27.09 16.49 -12.34
N ASP A 228 -27.57 15.67 -11.41
CA ASP A 228 -26.76 14.83 -10.55
C ASP A 228 -26.79 13.38 -11.07
N MET A 229 -25.71 12.98 -11.74
CA MET A 229 -25.67 11.69 -12.41
C MET A 229 -25.53 10.53 -11.42
N SER A 230 -24.91 10.74 -10.27
CA SER A 230 -24.80 9.71 -9.21
C SER A 230 -26.18 9.38 -8.65
N VAL A 231 -26.92 10.39 -8.24
CA VAL A 231 -28.29 10.25 -7.73
C VAL A 231 -29.21 9.68 -8.83
N GLY A 232 -29.16 10.23 -10.05
CA GLY A 232 -29.99 9.76 -11.15
C GLY A 232 -29.75 8.32 -11.53
N LEU A 233 -28.51 7.84 -11.48
CA LEU A 233 -28.17 6.45 -11.73
C LEU A 233 -28.67 5.53 -10.60
N GLN A 234 -28.50 5.95 -9.33
CA GLN A 234 -29.02 5.19 -8.18
C GLN A 234 -30.54 5.06 -8.23
N ASP A 235 -31.28 6.16 -8.52
CA ASP A 235 -32.74 6.13 -8.67
C ASP A 235 -33.18 5.20 -9.81
N ALA A 236 -32.49 5.24 -10.94
CA ALA A 236 -32.80 4.38 -12.07
C ALA A 236 -32.52 2.89 -11.76
N ILE A 237 -31.45 2.58 -11.05
CA ILE A 237 -31.15 1.23 -10.57
C ILE A 237 -32.20 0.76 -9.56
N ALA A 238 -32.60 1.61 -8.61
CA ALA A 238 -33.66 1.30 -7.67
C ALA A 238 -35.01 1.01 -8.38
N ASN A 239 -35.33 1.74 -9.44
CA ASN A 239 -36.51 1.46 -10.26
C ASN A 239 -36.45 0.09 -10.95
N ILE A 240 -35.27 -0.33 -11.44
CA ILE A 240 -35.06 -1.65 -12.01
C ILE A 240 -35.23 -2.74 -10.95
N GLN A 241 -34.65 -2.53 -9.75
CA GLN A 241 -34.77 -3.48 -8.63
C GLN A 241 -36.19 -3.64 -8.11
N ASN A 242 -36.96 -2.57 -8.10
CA ASN A 242 -38.31 -2.52 -7.60
C ASN A 242 -39.39 -2.84 -8.67
N ALA A 243 -38.98 -3.22 -9.88
CA ALA A 243 -39.91 -3.59 -10.96
C ALA A 243 -40.78 -4.78 -10.54
N ALA A 244 -42.05 -4.76 -10.94
CA ALA A 244 -43.02 -5.78 -10.53
C ALA A 244 -42.72 -7.18 -11.11
N THR A 245 -42.01 -7.24 -12.23
CA THR A 245 -41.65 -8.50 -12.94
C THR A 245 -40.23 -8.40 -13.50
N ASP A 246 -39.60 -9.56 -13.68
CA ASP A 246 -38.28 -9.67 -14.36
C ASP A 246 -38.31 -9.11 -15.80
N THR A 247 -39.44 -9.23 -16.49
CA THR A 247 -39.60 -8.69 -17.84
C THR A 247 -39.61 -7.17 -17.83
N GLU A 248 -40.26 -6.57 -16.86
CA GLU A 248 -40.27 -5.12 -16.66
C GLU A 248 -38.88 -4.62 -16.26
N ALA A 249 -38.22 -5.27 -15.29
CA ALA A 249 -36.85 -4.97 -14.90
C ALA A 249 -35.89 -5.02 -16.09
N LEU A 250 -35.98 -6.04 -16.92
CA LEU A 250 -35.20 -6.16 -18.15
C LEU A 250 -35.51 -5.05 -19.15
N GLY A 251 -36.79 -4.68 -19.28
CA GLY A 251 -37.23 -3.57 -20.11
C GLY A 251 -36.60 -2.26 -19.70
N LEU A 252 -36.68 -1.92 -18.40
CA LEU A 252 -36.07 -0.73 -17.81
C LEU A 252 -34.52 -0.72 -17.96
N ALA A 253 -33.87 -1.86 -17.70
CA ALA A 253 -32.42 -1.98 -17.86
C ALA A 253 -32.00 -1.82 -19.33
N THR A 254 -32.78 -2.39 -20.28
CA THR A 254 -32.52 -2.26 -21.72
C THR A 254 -32.72 -0.82 -22.19
N ASP A 255 -33.73 -0.16 -21.70
CA ASP A 255 -34.03 1.24 -22.00
C ASP A 255 -32.96 2.19 -21.48
N LEU A 256 -32.45 1.94 -20.28
CA LEU A 256 -31.41 2.76 -19.65
C LEU A 256 -30.01 2.50 -20.25
N PHE A 257 -29.59 1.25 -20.29
CA PHE A 257 -28.20 0.87 -20.63
C PHE A 257 -28.02 0.48 -22.10
N GLY A 258 -29.09 0.44 -22.85
CA GLY A 258 -29.13 0.04 -24.26
C GLY A 258 -29.33 -1.47 -24.45
N ALA A 259 -29.89 -1.86 -25.62
CA ALA A 259 -30.31 -3.22 -25.92
C ALA A 259 -29.20 -4.28 -25.77
N GLY A 260 -27.95 -3.95 -26.13
CA GLY A 260 -26.83 -4.91 -26.02
C GLY A 260 -26.26 -5.04 -24.60
N ALA A 261 -26.57 -4.13 -23.70
CA ALA A 261 -26.05 -4.09 -22.34
C ALA A 261 -27.12 -4.46 -21.29
N GLY A 262 -28.39 -4.20 -21.55
CA GLY A 262 -29.46 -4.31 -20.55
C GLY A 262 -29.53 -5.63 -19.81
N ILE A 263 -29.32 -6.78 -20.49
CA ILE A 263 -29.31 -8.11 -19.85
C ILE A 263 -28.17 -8.21 -18.85
N ARG A 264 -26.95 -7.73 -19.20
CA ARG A 264 -25.78 -7.78 -18.33
C ARG A 264 -25.94 -6.85 -17.13
N PHE A 265 -26.53 -5.67 -17.34
CA PHE A 265 -26.79 -4.72 -16.27
C PHE A 265 -27.87 -5.23 -15.31
N LYS A 266 -28.95 -5.86 -15.82
CA LYS A 266 -29.94 -6.50 -14.96
C LYS A 266 -29.28 -7.59 -14.10
N ASP A 267 -28.50 -8.48 -14.68
CA ASP A 267 -27.78 -9.52 -13.94
C ASP A 267 -26.80 -8.91 -12.90
N ALA A 268 -26.12 -7.82 -13.25
CA ALA A 268 -25.25 -7.09 -12.34
C ALA A 268 -26.02 -6.44 -11.17
N ILE A 269 -27.16 -5.86 -11.45
CA ILE A 269 -28.05 -5.25 -10.46
C ILE A 269 -28.60 -6.32 -9.52
N ASP A 270 -29.05 -7.46 -10.05
CA ASP A 270 -29.53 -8.59 -9.26
C ASP A 270 -28.44 -9.18 -8.33
N LYS A 271 -27.18 -9.10 -8.74
CA LYS A 271 -26.01 -9.50 -7.94
C LYS A 271 -25.51 -8.42 -6.96
N GLY A 272 -26.17 -7.27 -6.91
CA GLY A 272 -25.78 -6.17 -6.03
C GLY A 272 -24.54 -5.38 -6.45
N ALA A 273 -24.08 -5.52 -7.72
CA ALA A 273 -22.88 -4.84 -8.20
C ALA A 273 -22.97 -3.30 -8.19
N PHE A 274 -24.15 -2.75 -7.97
CA PHE A 274 -24.43 -1.31 -7.85
C PHE A 274 -24.87 -0.90 -6.45
N ALA A 275 -24.82 -1.79 -5.47
CA ALA A 275 -25.06 -1.47 -4.05
C ALA A 275 -23.79 -0.84 -3.48
N LEU A 276 -23.63 0.48 -3.61
CA LEU A 276 -22.41 1.18 -3.23
C LEU A 276 -22.35 1.50 -1.72
N ASP A 277 -23.49 1.57 -1.05
CA ASP A 277 -23.61 2.09 0.33
C ASP A 277 -22.71 1.35 1.33
N ASP A 278 -22.66 0.01 1.23
CA ASP A 278 -21.83 -0.79 2.15
C ASP A 278 -20.33 -0.53 1.96
N LEU A 279 -19.87 -0.36 0.71
CA LEU A 279 -18.47 -0.04 0.43
C LEU A 279 -18.12 1.40 0.77
N LEU A 280 -19.01 2.35 0.48
CA LEU A 280 -18.83 3.74 0.87
C LEU A 280 -18.78 3.88 2.41
N ALA A 281 -19.67 3.20 3.13
CA ALA A 281 -19.61 3.15 4.58
C ALA A 281 -18.31 2.50 5.11
N ALA A 282 -17.83 1.46 4.44
CA ALA A 282 -16.54 0.85 4.78
C ALA A 282 -15.36 1.79 4.52
N MET A 283 -15.44 2.64 3.48
CA MET A 283 -14.44 3.68 3.21
C MET A 283 -14.48 4.80 4.23
N GLU A 284 -15.67 5.28 4.62
CA GLU A 284 -15.83 6.30 5.68
C GLU A 284 -15.27 5.83 7.02
N GLY A 285 -15.45 4.55 7.36
CA GLY A 285 -14.92 3.93 8.58
C GLY A 285 -13.50 3.39 8.47
N SER A 286 -12.74 3.75 7.44
CA SER A 286 -11.44 3.14 7.13
C SER A 286 -10.23 3.84 7.76
N GLU A 287 -10.40 4.95 8.46
CA GLU A 287 -9.29 5.70 9.07
C GLU A 287 -8.39 4.79 9.92
N GLY A 288 -7.09 4.78 9.64
CA GLY A 288 -6.11 3.93 10.29
C GLY A 288 -6.07 2.47 9.80
N LYS A 289 -6.85 2.09 8.81
CA LYS A 289 -6.96 0.72 8.29
C LYS A 289 -5.62 0.13 7.87
N VAL A 290 -4.77 0.92 7.21
CA VAL A 290 -3.43 0.51 6.80
C VAL A 290 -2.52 0.28 8.00
N ALA A 291 -2.59 1.15 9.02
CA ALA A 291 -1.79 0.98 10.23
C ALA A 291 -2.18 -0.29 11.00
N ASP A 292 -3.47 -0.54 11.13
CA ASP A 292 -4.00 -1.75 11.77
C ASP A 292 -3.59 -3.00 10.99
N LEU A 293 -3.70 -2.98 9.66
CA LEU A 293 -3.28 -4.07 8.79
C LEU A 293 -1.78 -4.32 8.91
N GLY A 294 -0.97 -3.27 8.86
CA GLY A 294 0.48 -3.33 9.03
C GLY A 294 0.86 -3.98 10.37
N ALA A 295 0.24 -3.53 11.46
CA ALA A 295 0.49 -4.06 12.80
C ALA A 295 0.02 -5.53 12.95
N ALA A 296 -1.17 -5.88 12.43
CA ALA A 296 -1.75 -7.21 12.53
C ALA A 296 -0.96 -8.28 11.74
N THR A 297 -0.34 -7.88 10.63
CA THR A 297 0.41 -8.78 9.74
C THR A 297 1.91 -8.84 10.05
N LEU A 298 2.40 -8.04 11.02
CA LEU A 298 3.81 -7.99 11.38
C LEU A 298 4.28 -9.28 12.08
N THR A 299 5.06 -10.08 11.39
CA THR A 299 5.58 -11.34 11.90
C THR A 299 6.75 -11.15 12.88
N MET A 300 7.14 -12.22 13.58
CA MET A 300 8.37 -12.20 14.40
C MET A 300 9.63 -11.99 13.54
N SER A 301 9.64 -12.49 12.29
CA SER A 301 10.73 -12.23 11.34
C SER A 301 10.83 -10.75 11.02
N ASP A 302 9.71 -10.11 10.72
CA ASP A 302 9.65 -8.68 10.41
C ASP A 302 10.17 -7.82 11.58
N LYS A 303 9.78 -8.18 12.81
CA LYS A 303 10.30 -7.51 14.02
C LYS A 303 11.82 -7.64 14.16
N PHE A 304 12.38 -8.78 13.75
CA PHE A 304 13.83 -8.96 13.71
C PHE A 304 14.49 -8.12 12.61
N ASP A 305 13.87 -8.03 11.45
CA ASP A 305 14.40 -7.21 10.35
C ASP A 305 14.34 -5.71 10.72
N ILE A 306 13.27 -5.24 11.35
CA ILE A 306 13.20 -3.87 11.91
C ILE A 306 14.32 -3.65 12.94
N MET A 307 14.54 -4.59 13.85
CA MET A 307 15.62 -4.48 14.85
C MET A 307 16.99 -4.42 14.20
N LYS A 308 17.22 -5.21 13.15
CA LYS A 308 18.45 -5.19 12.34
C LYS A 308 18.62 -3.86 11.62
N ASN A 309 17.56 -3.33 11.01
CA ASN A 309 17.59 -2.04 10.32
C ASN A 309 17.89 -0.90 11.31
N ARG A 310 17.28 -0.88 12.49
CA ARG A 310 17.60 0.07 13.58
C ARG A 310 19.06 -0.03 14.03
N ALA A 311 19.59 -1.24 14.15
CA ALA A 311 20.98 -1.43 14.50
C ALA A 311 21.93 -0.93 13.41
N LYS A 312 21.61 -1.15 12.14
CA LYS A 312 22.35 -0.61 11.00
C LYS A 312 22.32 0.91 10.97
N GLU A 313 21.13 1.51 11.19
CA GLU A 313 20.97 2.96 11.23
C GLU A 313 21.80 3.59 12.36
N ALA A 314 21.78 3.01 13.55
CA ALA A 314 22.59 3.48 14.68
C ALA A 314 24.12 3.43 14.40
N LEU A 315 24.54 2.60 13.45
CA LEU A 315 25.93 2.40 13.04
C LEU A 315 26.30 3.14 11.73
N ALA A 316 25.34 3.76 11.06
CA ALA A 316 25.53 4.50 9.81
C ALA A 316 26.67 5.52 9.84
N PRO A 317 26.84 6.34 10.91
CA PRO A 317 27.96 7.27 11.00
C PRO A 317 29.33 6.59 10.90
N ILE A 318 29.47 5.38 11.43
CA ILE A 318 30.70 4.58 11.37
C ILE A 318 30.93 4.03 9.97
N GLY A 319 29.86 3.56 9.29
CA GLY A 319 29.91 3.05 7.91
C GLY A 319 30.31 4.13 6.91
N ASN A 320 29.73 5.31 7.01
CA ASN A 320 30.07 6.47 6.18
C ASN A 320 31.53 6.91 6.37
N PHE A 321 32.04 6.88 7.61
CA PHE A 321 33.43 7.20 7.89
C PHE A 321 34.39 6.14 7.31
N ALA A 322 34.04 4.87 7.38
CA ALA A 322 34.85 3.78 6.81
C ALA A 322 34.95 3.83 5.28
N THR A 323 33.86 4.20 4.59
CA THR A 323 33.87 4.39 3.13
C THR A 323 34.65 5.64 2.71
N ALA A 324 34.55 6.73 3.46
CA ALA A 324 35.28 7.98 3.18
C ALA A 324 36.80 7.84 3.35
N LEU A 325 37.27 6.97 4.26
CA LEU A 325 38.70 6.70 4.46
C LEU A 325 39.32 5.70 3.51
N GLY A 326 38.47 4.97 2.71
CA GLY A 326 38.95 3.95 1.77
C GLY A 326 39.65 2.74 2.46
N PRO A 327 40.23 1.83 1.67
CA PRO A 327 40.84 0.60 2.21
C PRO A 327 42.04 0.78 3.12
N ILE A 328 42.61 1.98 3.19
CA ILE A 328 43.86 2.25 3.92
C ILE A 328 43.63 2.34 5.45
N ALA A 329 42.47 2.76 5.93
CA ALA A 329 42.16 2.91 7.35
C ALA A 329 41.91 1.61 8.12
N ILE A 330 41.74 0.47 7.40
CA ILE A 330 41.29 -0.82 7.94
C ILE A 330 42.45 -1.64 8.54
N VAL A 331 43.70 -1.25 8.33
CA VAL A 331 44.89 -2.06 8.70
C VAL A 331 45.46 -1.70 10.09
N ALA A 332 44.94 -0.67 10.77
CA ALA A 332 45.62 -0.11 11.94
C ALA A 332 45.46 -0.80 13.32
N PRO A 333 44.49 -1.69 13.65
CA PRO A 333 44.46 -2.26 15.01
C PRO A 333 45.05 -3.65 15.17
N ALA A 334 45.66 -4.27 14.16
CA ALA A 334 46.15 -5.68 14.26
C ALA A 334 47.57 -5.82 14.86
N ILE A 335 48.26 -4.73 15.23
CA ILE A 335 49.67 -4.80 15.67
C ILE A 335 49.85 -4.59 17.18
N ALA A 336 48.82 -4.47 17.99
CA ALA A 336 48.95 -4.14 19.42
C ALA A 336 48.78 -5.32 20.39
N THR A 337 48.86 -6.58 19.94
CA THR A 337 48.92 -7.74 20.86
C THR A 337 50.02 -8.70 20.48
N GLY A 338 51.26 -8.24 20.58
CA GLY A 338 52.44 -9.09 20.42
C GLY A 338 53.64 -8.46 21.15
N ILE A 339 53.59 -8.47 22.48
CA ILE A 339 54.76 -8.61 23.39
C ILE A 339 54.25 -9.15 24.73
#